data_617482106fb2ccecad961b6e701cf3bb
#
_entry.id   617482106fb2ccecad961b6e701cf3bb
#
_cell.length_a   1.000
_cell.length_b   1.000
_cell.length_c   1.000
_cell.angle_alpha   90.00
_cell.angle_beta   90.00
_cell.angle_gamma   90.00
#
_symmetry.space_group_name_H-M   'P 1'
#
loop_
_entity.id
_entity.type
_entity.pdbx_description
1 polymer ?
#
loop_
_entity_poly.entity_id
_entity_poly.type
_entity_poly.pdbx_seq_one_letter_code
_entity_poly.pdbx_strand_id
1 'polypeptide(L)' 'MKDLIKKLTEAWGPSGYEHKIRALIQEEVADLADEIKVDPLGNLICRVGQGGAKVMIAAHMDEIGVMATFAEPSGYL' A
#
# COMPACT_ATOMS: atom_id res chain seq x y z
N MET A 1 17.66 2.86 -4.07
CA MET A 1 16.91 2.40 -2.88
C MET A 1 16.46 3.55 -1.98
N LYS A 2 17.34 4.53 -1.73
CA LYS A 2 17.00 5.69 -0.91
C LYS A 2 15.81 6.48 -1.46
N ASP A 3 15.76 6.69 -2.78
CA ASP A 3 14.66 7.42 -3.41
C ASP A 3 13.36 6.66 -3.32
N LEU A 4 13.41 5.33 -3.43
CA LEU A 4 12.23 4.48 -3.31
C LEU A 4 11.67 4.52 -1.89
N ILE A 5 12.55 4.44 -0.88
CA ILE A 5 12.12 4.53 0.53
C ILE A 5 11.45 5.86 0.80
N LYS A 6 12.05 6.96 0.32
CA LYS A 6 11.49 8.29 0.47
C LYS A 6 10.10 8.38 -0.19
N LYS A 7 9.98 7.89 -1.41
CA LYS A 7 8.73 7.91 -2.17
C LYS A 7 7.63 7.14 -1.44
N LEU A 8 7.94 5.96 -0.91
CA LEU A 8 6.97 5.13 -0.20
C LEU A 8 6.57 5.72 1.15
N THR A 9 7.52 6.30 1.88
CA THR A 9 7.25 6.84 3.21
C THR A 9 6.54 8.19 3.19
N GLU A 10 6.68 8.95 2.13
CA GLU A 10 6.00 10.23 1.98
C GLU A 10 4.60 10.10 1.37
N ALA A 11 4.25 8.94 0.84
CA ALA A 11 2.91 8.72 0.28
C ALA A 11 1.87 8.63 1.40
N TRP A 12 0.72 9.25 1.15
CA TRP A 12 -0.39 9.21 2.11
C TRP A 12 -1.07 7.84 2.06
N GLY A 13 -1.20 7.19 3.22
CA GLY A 13 -1.83 5.88 3.27
C GLY A 13 -2.11 5.37 4.68
N PRO A 14 -3.01 6.05 5.44
CA PRO A 14 -3.41 5.51 6.76
C PRO A 14 -4.24 4.24 6.59
N SER A 15 -4.30 3.44 7.64
CA SER A 15 -5.03 2.18 7.65
C SER A 15 -6.48 2.37 7.20
N GLY A 16 -6.92 1.52 6.27
CA GLY A 16 -8.25 1.60 5.68
C GLY A 16 -8.33 2.51 4.46
N TYR A 17 -7.32 3.33 4.20
CA TYR A 17 -7.28 4.30 3.11
C TYR A 17 -5.95 4.22 2.37
N GLU A 18 -5.50 3.02 2.05
CA GLU A 18 -4.19 2.75 1.47
C GLU A 18 -4.17 2.86 -0.07
N HIS A 19 -5.26 3.30 -0.69
CA HIS A 19 -5.36 3.29 -2.16
C HIS A 19 -4.26 4.08 -2.86
N LYS A 20 -3.79 5.18 -2.29
CA LYS A 20 -2.72 5.98 -2.90
C LYS A 20 -1.37 5.28 -2.82
N ILE A 21 -1.02 4.75 -1.65
CA ILE A 21 0.23 4.01 -1.49
C ILE A 21 0.19 2.71 -2.30
N ARG A 22 -0.96 2.05 -2.35
CA ARG A 22 -1.14 0.85 -3.16
C ARG A 22 -0.91 1.14 -4.64
N ALA A 23 -1.46 2.23 -5.17
CA ALA A 23 -1.26 2.62 -6.56
C ALA A 23 0.21 2.91 -6.87
N LEU A 24 0.91 3.54 -5.94
CA LEU A 24 2.32 3.84 -6.08
C LEU A 24 3.16 2.57 -6.11
N ILE A 25 2.88 1.62 -5.20
CA ILE A 25 3.58 0.33 -5.17
C ILE A 25 3.27 -0.46 -6.45
N GLN A 26 2.03 -0.45 -6.90
CA GLN A 26 1.63 -1.13 -8.13
C GLN A 26 2.40 -0.61 -9.34
N GLU A 27 2.60 0.69 -9.41
CA GLU A 27 3.41 1.32 -10.46
C GLU A 27 4.86 0.87 -10.40
N GLU A 28 5.44 0.80 -9.19
CA GLU A 28 6.84 0.39 -9.01
C GLU A 28 7.09 -1.07 -9.38
N VAL A 29 6.10 -1.96 -9.18
CA VAL A 29 6.28 -3.39 -9.45
C VAL A 29 5.68 -3.83 -10.78
N ALA A 30 5.06 -2.94 -11.53
CA ALA A 30 4.35 -3.28 -12.77
C ALA A 30 5.23 -4.04 -13.77
N ASP A 31 6.50 -3.65 -13.90
CA ASP A 31 7.43 -4.29 -14.83
C ASP A 31 8.11 -5.53 -14.25
N LEU A 32 7.97 -5.76 -12.95
CA LEU A 32 8.66 -6.84 -12.24
C LEU A 32 7.77 -8.04 -11.95
N ALA A 33 6.47 -7.83 -11.84
CA ALA A 33 5.52 -8.87 -11.47
C ALA A 33 4.86 -9.49 -12.69
N ASP A 34 4.68 -10.80 -12.65
CA ASP A 34 3.96 -11.54 -13.71
C ASP A 34 2.46 -11.40 -13.57
N GLU A 35 1.97 -11.20 -12.34
CA GLU A 35 0.55 -11.01 -12.06
C GLU A 35 0.40 -10.04 -10.90
N ILE A 36 -0.52 -9.10 -11.03
CA ILE A 36 -0.84 -8.13 -9.99
C ILE A 36 -2.35 -8.09 -9.81
N LYS A 37 -2.80 -8.22 -8.57
CA LYS A 37 -4.23 -8.09 -8.28
C LYS A 37 -4.45 -7.44 -6.91
N VAL A 38 -5.62 -6.86 -6.75
CA VAL A 38 -6.07 -6.27 -5.48
C VAL A 38 -7.24 -7.11 -4.99
N ASP A 39 -7.15 -7.62 -3.76
CA ASP A 39 -8.23 -8.43 -3.20
C ASP A 39 -9.34 -7.56 -2.58
N PRO A 40 -10.47 -8.15 -2.15
CA PRO A 40 -11.57 -7.40 -1.56
C PRO A 40 -11.21 -6.62 -0.29
N LEU A 41 -10.15 -7.03 0.42
CA LEU A 41 -9.69 -6.33 1.62
C LEU A 41 -8.72 -5.19 1.29
N GLY A 42 -8.38 -5.03 0.01
CA GLY A 42 -7.46 -3.98 -0.43
C GLY A 42 -6.00 -4.38 -0.46
N ASN A 43 -5.69 -5.66 -0.23
CA ASN A 43 -4.32 -6.14 -0.32
C ASN A 43 -3.84 -6.13 -1.77
N LEU A 44 -2.61 -5.69 -1.98
CA LEU A 44 -1.96 -5.76 -3.28
C LEU A 44 -1.15 -7.05 -3.32
N ILE A 45 -1.48 -7.93 -4.28
CA ILE A 45 -0.84 -9.23 -4.42
C ILE A 45 -0.08 -9.26 -5.74
N CYS A 46 1.22 -9.47 -5.67
CA CYS A 46 2.09 -9.53 -6.83
C CYS A 46 2.75 -10.90 -6.89
N ARG A 47 2.67 -11.55 -8.04
CA ARG A 47 3.28 -12.85 -8.23
C ARG A 47 4.42 -12.75 -9.24
N VAL A 48 5.56 -13.36 -8.89
CA VAL A 48 6.73 -13.41 -9.76
C VAL A 48 7.16 -14.87 -9.94
N GLY A 49 7.40 -15.26 -11.17
CA GLY A 49 7.85 -16.61 -11.49
C GLY A 49 6.71 -17.60 -11.68
N GLN A 50 7.07 -18.82 -12.11
CA GLN A 50 6.11 -19.89 -12.37
C GLN A 50 6.72 -21.22 -11.95
N GLY A 51 5.86 -22.11 -11.44
CA GLY A 51 6.27 -23.45 -11.03
C GLY A 51 7.12 -23.49 -9.78
N GLY A 52 7.52 -24.67 -9.36
CA GLY A 52 8.35 -24.86 -8.18
C GLY A 52 7.63 -24.58 -6.87
N ALA A 53 8.41 -24.41 -5.81
CA ALA A 53 7.88 -24.09 -4.49
C ALA A 53 7.38 -22.66 -4.43
N LYS A 54 6.30 -22.44 -3.69
CA LYS A 54 5.73 -21.10 -3.50
C LYS A 54 6.27 -20.51 -2.21
N VAL A 55 6.81 -19.29 -2.30
CA VAL A 55 7.27 -18.53 -1.15
C VAL A 55 6.46 -17.24 -1.09
N MET A 56 5.90 -16.93 0.06
CA MET A 56 5.15 -15.70 0.26
C MET A 56 5.92 -14.74 1.15
N ILE A 57 6.08 -13.52 0.68
CA ILE A 57 6.65 -12.42 1.46
C ILE A 57 5.52 -11.45 1.71
N ALA A 58 5.25 -11.14 2.96
CA ALA A 58 4.15 -10.25 3.32
C ALA A 58 4.66 -9.05 4.12
N ALA A 59 4.13 -7.87 3.81
CA ALA A 59 4.46 -6.64 4.51
C ALA A 59 3.26 -5.72 4.47
N HIS A 60 3.14 -4.87 5.49
CA HIS A 60 2.07 -3.87 5.49
C HIS A 60 2.48 -2.65 4.66
N MET A 61 1.49 -1.90 4.19
CA MET A 61 1.73 -0.68 3.40
C MET A 61 1.11 0.56 4.02
N ASP A 62 0.32 0.40 5.08
CA ASP A 62 -0.26 1.53 5.79
C ASP A 62 0.78 2.19 6.69
N GLU A 63 0.48 3.40 7.12
CA GLU A 63 1.34 4.10 8.08
C GLU A 63 0.48 4.76 9.15
N ILE A 64 1.14 5.20 10.22
CA ILE A 64 0.49 5.92 11.31
C ILE A 64 -0.11 7.20 10.76
N GLY A 65 -1.35 7.46 11.14
CA GLY A 65 -2.03 8.68 10.76
C GLY A 65 -3.20 8.94 11.70
N VAL A 66 -3.77 10.11 11.56
CA VAL A 66 -5.00 10.46 12.27
C VAL A 66 -6.05 10.86 11.25
N MET A 67 -7.31 10.63 11.59
CA MET A 67 -8.40 10.92 10.69
C MET A 67 -9.52 11.62 11.47
N ALA A 68 -9.99 12.73 10.93
CA ALA A 68 -11.13 13.43 11.53
C ALA A 68 -12.40 12.66 11.17
N THR A 69 -13.10 12.17 12.16
CA THR A 69 -14.40 11.50 11.99
C THR A 69 -15.57 12.46 12.24
N PHE A 70 -15.31 13.52 12.99
CA PHE A 70 -16.30 14.55 13.29
C PHE A 70 -15.58 15.81 13.73
N ALA A 71 -16.03 16.95 13.22
CA ALA A 71 -15.53 18.26 13.63
C ALA A 71 -16.59 18.97 14.44
N GLU A 72 -16.28 19.29 15.70
CA GLU A 72 -17.23 20.00 16.57
C GLU A 72 -17.32 21.48 16.19
N PRO A 73 -18.50 22.11 16.41
CA PRO A 73 -18.63 23.55 16.15
C PRO A 73 -17.65 24.42 16.94
N SER A 74 -17.14 23.91 18.07
CA SER A 74 -16.15 24.62 18.91
C SER A 74 -14.71 24.48 18.34
N GLY A 75 -14.49 23.72 17.27
CA GLY A 75 -13.20 23.54 16.63
C GLY A 75 -12.42 22.31 17.06
N TYR A 76 -12.97 21.47 17.89
CA TYR A 76 -12.34 20.20 18.26
C TYR A 76 -12.69 19.10 17.25
N LEU A 77 -11.76 18.20 17.04
CA LEU A 77 -11.92 17.06 16.13
C LEU A 77 -12.16 15.74 16.86
#